data_1a73bdba8370cecac5811619db1ce100
#
_entry.id   1a73bdba8370cecac5811619db1ce100
#
_cell.length_a   1.000
_cell.length_b   1.000
_cell.length_c   1.000
_cell.angle_alpha   90.00
_cell.angle_beta   90.00
_cell.angle_gamma   90.00
#
_symmetry.space_group_name_H-M   'P 1'
#
loop_
_entity.id
_entity.type
_entity.pdbx_description
1 polymer ?
#
loop_
_entity_poly.entity_id
_entity_poly.type
_entity_poly.pdbx_seq_one_letter_code
_entity_poly.pdbx_strand_id
1 'polypeptide(L)'
;MGNPFMHVELHTNDVKRAREFYSKLFDWKLQDMPMPGGGTYTMIEVGTGTGGGMAINQAPGTPSHWMAYVGVEDVRASTKKAKDLGAKVVVDVMEVGDYGTMSVLTDPTGAAIALWQQKGHK
;
A
#
# COMPACT_ATOMS: atom_id res chain seq x y z
N MET A 1 0.86 -0.09 21.29
CA MET A 1 1.43 0.71 20.21
C MET A 1 2.15 -0.22 19.25
N GLY A 2 3.31 0.13 18.79
CA GLY A 2 4.02 -0.68 17.81
C GLY A 2 3.71 -0.25 16.40
N ASN A 3 4.09 -1.09 15.45
CA ASN A 3 3.99 -0.78 14.02
C ASN A 3 3.36 -1.96 13.29
N PRO A 4 2.03 -2.08 13.33
CA PRO A 4 1.37 -3.23 12.71
C PRO A 4 1.36 -3.11 11.20
N PHE A 5 1.22 -4.25 10.52
CA PHE A 5 0.87 -4.22 9.11
C PHE A 5 -0.58 -3.75 9.01
N MET A 6 -0.78 -2.65 8.31
CA MET A 6 -2.09 -2.02 8.23
C MET A 6 -2.83 -2.38 6.94
N HIS A 7 -2.10 -2.79 5.91
CA HIS A 7 -2.67 -2.92 4.58
C HIS A 7 -1.68 -3.69 3.72
N VAL A 8 -2.19 -4.54 2.82
CA VAL A 8 -1.35 -5.22 1.85
C VAL A 8 -1.93 -4.94 0.47
N GLU A 9 -1.12 -4.38 -0.43
CA GLU A 9 -1.62 -3.88 -1.69
C GLU A 9 -0.96 -4.59 -2.86
N LEU A 10 -1.79 -5.06 -3.78
CA LEU A 10 -1.30 -5.65 -5.02
C LEU A 10 -1.14 -4.56 -6.07
N HIS A 11 0.05 -4.44 -6.60
CA HIS A 11 0.31 -3.59 -7.76
C HIS A 11 0.45 -4.52 -8.94
N THR A 12 -0.53 -4.48 -9.84
CA THR A 12 -0.60 -5.47 -10.91
C THR A 12 -0.68 -4.79 -12.26
N ASN A 13 -0.15 -5.46 -13.27
CA ASN A 13 -0.21 -4.96 -14.64
C ASN A 13 -1.54 -5.29 -15.31
N ASP A 14 -2.39 -6.11 -14.66
CA ASP A 14 -3.69 -6.49 -15.19
C ASP A 14 -4.66 -6.70 -14.04
N VAL A 15 -5.33 -5.62 -13.64
CA VAL A 15 -6.23 -5.64 -12.49
C VAL A 15 -7.39 -6.60 -12.71
N LYS A 16 -7.96 -6.60 -13.91
CA LYS A 16 -9.11 -7.46 -14.20
C LYS A 16 -8.77 -8.93 -14.02
N ARG A 17 -7.62 -9.33 -14.55
CA ARG A 17 -7.19 -10.72 -14.48
C ARG A 17 -6.85 -11.11 -13.04
N ALA A 18 -6.23 -10.20 -12.30
CA ALA A 18 -5.92 -10.45 -10.90
C ALA A 18 -7.19 -10.60 -10.08
N ARG A 19 -8.20 -9.75 -10.33
CA ARG A 19 -9.47 -9.85 -9.62
C ARG A 19 -10.12 -11.21 -9.84
N GLU A 20 -10.14 -11.68 -11.09
CA GLU A 20 -10.73 -12.97 -11.39
C GLU A 20 -10.01 -14.11 -10.67
N PHE A 21 -8.68 -14.05 -10.68
CA PHE A 21 -7.88 -15.08 -10.06
C PHE A 21 -8.11 -15.14 -8.55
N TYR A 22 -7.98 -14.01 -7.87
CA TYR A 22 -8.04 -14.01 -6.41
C TYR A 22 -9.44 -14.20 -5.88
N SER A 23 -10.46 -13.70 -6.58
CA SER A 23 -11.83 -13.89 -6.13
C SER A 23 -12.28 -15.33 -6.26
N LYS A 24 -11.68 -16.10 -7.17
CA LYS A 24 -12.00 -17.52 -7.31
C LYS A 24 -11.15 -18.38 -6.37
N LEU A 25 -9.94 -17.93 -6.08
CA LEU A 25 -9.02 -18.70 -5.23
C LEU A 25 -9.38 -18.56 -3.75
N PHE A 26 -9.72 -17.37 -3.32
CA PHE A 26 -9.98 -17.05 -1.92
C PHE A 26 -11.40 -16.55 -1.74
N ASP A 27 -11.88 -16.63 -0.51
CA ASP A 27 -13.16 -16.06 -0.13
C ASP A 27 -12.97 -14.58 0.21
N TRP A 28 -12.45 -13.83 -0.73
CA TRP A 28 -12.23 -12.41 -0.59
C TRP A 28 -13.35 -11.65 -1.27
N LYS A 29 -13.78 -10.55 -0.66
CA LYS A 29 -14.76 -9.66 -1.26
C LYS A 29 -14.05 -8.44 -1.81
N LEU A 30 -14.29 -8.17 -3.08
CA LEU A 30 -13.63 -7.06 -3.78
C LEU A 30 -14.64 -5.97 -4.03
N GLN A 31 -14.27 -4.74 -3.71
CA GLN A 31 -15.15 -3.59 -3.87
C GLN A 31 -14.38 -2.46 -4.53
N ASP A 32 -14.90 -1.98 -5.66
CA ASP A 32 -14.27 -0.88 -6.38
C ASP A 32 -14.66 0.45 -5.76
N MET A 33 -13.66 1.31 -5.59
CA MET A 33 -13.85 2.64 -5.02
C MET A 33 -13.27 3.66 -6.00
N PRO A 34 -13.95 4.80 -6.20
CA PRO A 34 -13.35 5.85 -7.01
C PRO A 34 -12.15 6.45 -6.30
N MET A 35 -11.15 6.83 -7.08
CA MET A 35 -9.95 7.42 -6.54
C MET A 35 -9.94 8.93 -6.77
N PRO A 36 -9.34 9.70 -5.85
CA PRO A 36 -9.11 11.12 -6.10
C PRO A 36 -8.28 11.27 -7.38
N GLY A 37 -8.70 12.14 -8.27
CA GLY A 37 -7.99 12.35 -9.51
C GLY A 37 -8.38 11.40 -10.63
N GLY A 38 -9.33 10.50 -10.38
CA GLY A 38 -9.80 9.56 -11.38
C GLY A 38 -9.27 8.15 -11.16
N GLY A 39 -9.81 7.22 -11.92
CA GLY A 39 -9.43 5.82 -11.80
C GLY A 39 -10.19 5.12 -10.69
N THR A 40 -9.85 3.85 -10.51
CA THR A 40 -10.55 2.98 -9.57
C THR A 40 -9.53 2.22 -8.72
N TYR A 41 -9.83 2.14 -7.44
CA TYR A 41 -9.05 1.34 -6.51
C TYR A 41 -9.94 0.20 -6.02
N THR A 42 -9.42 -1.01 -6.01
CA THR A 42 -10.19 -2.16 -5.58
C THR A 42 -9.81 -2.50 -4.14
N MET A 43 -10.79 -2.40 -3.24
CA MET A 43 -10.60 -2.80 -1.84
C MET A 43 -10.76 -4.29 -1.73
N ILE A 44 -9.94 -4.91 -0.89
CA ILE A 44 -9.98 -6.35 -0.63
C ILE A 44 -10.38 -6.57 0.82
N GLU A 45 -11.54 -7.20 1.03
CA GLU A 45 -11.98 -7.60 2.37
C GLU A 45 -11.67 -9.06 2.53
N VAL A 46 -10.82 -9.35 3.51
CA VAL A 46 -10.30 -10.71 3.69
C VAL A 46 -11.06 -11.52 4.74
N GLY A 47 -12.05 -10.89 5.40
CA GLY A 47 -12.78 -11.52 6.50
C GLY A 47 -12.26 -11.01 7.81
N THR A 48 -11.24 -11.62 8.35
CA THR A 48 -10.59 -11.14 9.57
C THR A 48 -9.11 -10.90 9.29
N GLY A 49 -8.53 -9.97 10.03
CA GLY A 49 -7.11 -9.66 9.87
C GLY A 49 -6.88 -8.46 8.95
N THR A 50 -5.67 -8.36 8.45
CA THR A 50 -5.27 -7.23 7.64
C THR A 50 -5.84 -7.33 6.24
N GLY A 51 -6.62 -6.33 5.87
CA GLY A 51 -7.16 -6.24 4.52
C GLY A 51 -6.17 -5.64 3.55
N GLY A 52 -6.65 -5.37 2.34
CA GLY A 52 -5.75 -4.83 1.33
C GLY A 52 -6.49 -4.19 0.19
N GLY A 53 -5.80 -4.07 -0.91
CA GLY A 53 -6.34 -3.49 -2.11
C GLY A 53 -5.53 -3.90 -3.31
N MET A 54 -6.01 -3.50 -4.48
CA MET A 54 -5.22 -3.71 -5.69
C MET A 54 -5.42 -2.53 -6.63
N ALA A 55 -4.35 -2.20 -7.34
CA ALA A 55 -4.31 -1.08 -8.24
C ALA A 55 -3.35 -1.40 -9.37
N ILE A 56 -3.44 -0.60 -10.44
CA ILE A 56 -2.55 -0.77 -11.55
C ILE A 56 -1.11 -0.45 -11.13
N ASN A 57 -0.18 -1.26 -11.59
CA ASN A 57 1.25 -1.05 -11.29
C ASN A 57 1.73 0.14 -12.10
N GLN A 58 2.21 1.16 -11.40
CA GLN A 58 2.66 2.38 -12.06
C GLN A 58 4.18 2.47 -12.21
N ALA A 59 4.89 1.43 -11.81
CA ALA A 59 6.34 1.40 -11.92
C ALA A 59 6.73 0.71 -13.23
N PRO A 60 7.15 1.45 -14.28
CA PRO A 60 7.50 0.82 -15.55
C PRO A 60 8.61 -0.22 -15.40
N GLY A 61 8.44 -1.35 -16.05
CA GLY A 61 9.43 -2.40 -16.02
C GLY A 61 9.45 -3.23 -14.74
N THR A 62 8.60 -2.92 -13.81
CA THR A 62 8.50 -3.66 -12.55
C THR A 62 7.40 -4.70 -12.66
N PRO A 63 7.67 -5.96 -12.30
CA PRO A 63 6.61 -6.99 -12.34
C PRO A 63 5.53 -6.71 -11.32
N SER A 64 4.38 -7.32 -11.53
CA SER A 64 3.31 -7.29 -10.55
C SER A 64 3.83 -7.82 -9.22
N HIS A 65 3.43 -7.18 -8.12
CA HIS A 65 3.96 -7.52 -6.80
C HIS A 65 3.02 -7.05 -5.71
N TRP A 66 3.19 -7.61 -4.53
CA TRP A 66 2.48 -7.19 -3.33
C TRP A 66 3.36 -6.24 -2.53
N MET A 67 2.73 -5.27 -1.88
CA MET A 67 3.43 -4.32 -1.03
C MET A 67 2.73 -4.21 0.31
N ALA A 68 3.47 -4.38 1.38
CA ALA A 68 2.94 -4.24 2.74
C ALA A 68 3.07 -2.79 3.21
N TYR A 69 2.03 -2.32 3.90
CA TYR A 69 2.01 -1.00 4.50
C TYR A 69 2.09 -1.14 6.01
N VAL A 70 3.05 -0.47 6.63
CA VAL A 70 3.27 -0.52 8.06
C VAL A 70 2.77 0.76 8.69
N GLY A 71 1.97 0.64 9.75
CA GLY A 71 1.42 1.80 10.45
C GLY A 71 2.47 2.53 11.25
N VAL A 72 2.50 3.85 11.11
CA VAL A 72 3.38 4.71 11.88
C VAL A 72 2.58 5.90 12.38
N GLU A 73 3.04 6.51 13.46
CA GLU A 73 2.37 7.67 14.03
C GLU A 73 2.68 8.95 13.26
N ASP A 74 3.90 9.06 12.74
CA ASP A 74 4.34 10.24 12.02
C ASP A 74 5.17 9.80 10.83
N VAL A 75 4.52 9.76 9.67
CA VAL A 75 5.16 9.24 8.48
C VAL A 75 6.35 10.09 8.03
N ARG A 76 6.31 11.41 8.27
CA ARG A 76 7.42 12.28 7.88
C ARG A 76 8.65 11.97 8.73
N ALA A 77 8.46 11.84 10.04
CA ALA A 77 9.55 11.51 10.94
C ALA A 77 10.09 10.11 10.67
N SER A 78 9.20 9.15 10.43
CA SER A 78 9.60 7.77 10.15
C SER A 78 10.37 7.67 8.83
N THR A 79 9.94 8.41 7.81
CA THR A 79 10.61 8.39 6.53
C THR A 79 12.03 8.97 6.65
N LYS A 80 12.17 10.05 7.41
CA LYS A 80 13.49 10.64 7.65
C LYS A 80 14.37 9.67 8.42
N LYS A 81 13.83 9.03 9.44
CA LYS A 81 14.57 8.05 10.22
C LYS A 81 15.02 6.89 9.35
N ALA A 82 14.16 6.44 8.43
CA ALA A 82 14.51 5.34 7.54
C ALA A 82 15.70 5.72 6.66
N LYS A 83 15.71 6.94 6.13
CA LYS A 83 16.84 7.41 5.31
C LYS A 83 18.11 7.39 6.13
N ASP A 84 18.05 7.83 7.38
CA ASP A 84 19.23 7.83 8.25
C ASP A 84 19.73 6.42 8.53
N LEU A 85 18.82 5.44 8.44
CA LEU A 85 19.16 4.03 8.67
C LEU A 85 19.56 3.28 7.38
N GLY A 86 19.64 3.98 6.26
CA GLY A 86 20.14 3.39 5.03
C GLY A 86 19.11 3.06 3.99
N ALA A 87 17.85 3.42 4.20
CA ALA A 87 16.81 3.17 3.21
C ALA A 87 16.85 4.21 2.10
N LYS A 88 16.30 3.83 0.94
CA LYS A 88 16.07 4.75 -0.16
C LYS A 88 14.59 5.11 -0.19
N VAL A 89 14.28 6.39 -0.37
CA VAL A 89 12.90 6.83 -0.53
C VAL A 89 12.54 6.73 -2.00
N VAL A 90 11.56 5.86 -2.31
CA VAL A 90 11.09 5.66 -3.68
C VAL A 90 9.95 6.62 -3.98
N VAL A 91 9.00 6.73 -3.04
CA VAL A 91 7.92 7.71 -3.13
C VAL A 91 7.96 8.51 -1.84
N ASP A 92 8.25 9.81 -1.95
CA ASP A 92 8.31 10.65 -0.77
C ASP A 92 6.92 10.83 -0.18
N VAL A 93 6.87 11.38 1.02
CA VAL A 93 5.62 11.52 1.77
C VAL A 93 4.56 12.20 0.92
N MET A 94 3.41 11.55 0.79
CA MET A 94 2.30 12.10 0.03
C MET A 94 0.98 11.75 0.69
N GLU A 95 0.00 12.64 0.52
CA GLU A 95 -1.34 12.42 1.05
C GLU A 95 -2.15 11.55 0.09
N VAL A 96 -2.94 10.65 0.65
CA VAL A 96 -3.84 9.79 -0.12
C VAL A 96 -5.26 10.20 0.24
N GLY A 97 -5.77 11.23 -0.40
CA GLY A 97 -7.10 11.75 -0.17
C GLY A 97 -7.35 12.00 1.32
N ASP A 98 -8.50 11.55 1.78
CA ASP A 98 -8.87 11.69 3.19
C ASP A 98 -8.50 10.46 4.01
N TYR A 99 -7.78 9.50 3.43
CA TYR A 99 -7.48 8.25 4.12
C TYR A 99 -6.23 8.32 4.97
N GLY A 100 -5.20 8.99 4.50
CA GLY A 100 -3.97 9.06 5.25
C GLY A 100 -2.82 9.59 4.43
N THR A 101 -1.61 9.39 4.95
CA THR A 101 -0.38 9.85 4.33
C THR A 101 0.59 8.67 4.26
N MET A 102 1.33 8.60 3.18
CA MET A 102 2.18 7.43 2.93
C MET A 102 3.54 7.81 2.38
N SER A 103 4.47 6.88 2.46
CA SER A 103 5.72 6.94 1.71
C SER A 103 6.09 5.51 1.32
N VAL A 104 6.93 5.38 0.31
CA VAL A 104 7.42 4.06 -0.13
C VAL A 104 8.94 4.08 -0.07
N LEU A 105 9.49 3.05 0.52
CA LEU A 105 10.93 2.94 0.74
C LEU A 105 11.46 1.64 0.16
N THR A 106 12.75 1.65 -0.14
CA THR A 106 13.49 0.41 -0.36
C THR A 106 14.42 0.26 0.84
N ASP A 107 14.33 -0.87 1.54
CA ASP A 107 15.16 -1.08 2.71
C ASP A 107 16.62 -1.32 2.31
N PRO A 108 17.56 -1.37 3.27
CA PRO A 108 18.97 -1.55 2.91
C PRO A 108 19.29 -2.84 2.16
N THR A 109 18.40 -3.82 2.17
CA THR A 109 18.62 -5.07 1.43
C THR A 109 17.97 -5.06 0.05
N GLY A 110 17.22 -4.02 -0.28
CA GLY A 110 16.60 -3.90 -1.60
C GLY A 110 15.12 -4.23 -1.65
N ALA A 111 14.50 -4.52 -0.51
CA ALA A 111 13.07 -4.84 -0.48
C ALA A 111 12.23 -3.58 -0.32
N ALA A 112 11.12 -3.53 -1.04
CA ALA A 112 10.20 -2.40 -0.96
C ALA A 112 9.22 -2.57 0.19
N ILE A 113 8.89 -1.46 0.84
CA ILE A 113 7.90 -1.45 1.91
C ILE A 113 7.32 -0.04 1.99
N ALA A 114 6.05 0.07 2.39
CA ALA A 114 5.39 1.36 2.50
C ALA A 114 5.10 1.68 3.96
N LEU A 115 5.11 2.97 4.27
CA LEU A 115 4.72 3.48 5.58
C LEU A 115 3.37 4.17 5.45
N TRP A 116 2.55 4.04 6.47
CA TRP A 116 1.19 4.56 6.43
C TRP A 116 0.84 5.26 7.73
N GLN A 117 0.38 6.49 7.62
CA GLN A 117 -0.15 7.26 8.76
C GLN A 117 -1.61 7.52 8.48
N GLN A 118 -2.47 6.93 9.29
CA GLN A 118 -3.91 7.04 9.10
C GLN A 118 -4.38 8.45 9.45
N LYS A 119 -5.22 9.01 8.59
CA LYS A 119 -5.75 10.36 8.79
C LYS A 119 -6.83 10.36 9.86
N GLY A 120 -6.91 11.46 10.58
CA GLY A 120 -7.93 11.61 11.61
C GLY A 120 -7.64 10.81 12.87
N HIS A 121 -6.49 10.19 12.92
CA HIS A 121 -6.09 9.44 14.09
C HIS A 121 -5.66 10.40 15.19
N LYS A 122 -6.21 10.21 16.34
CA LYS A 122 -5.90 11.06 17.48
C LYS A 122 -5.13 10.32 18.53
#